data_f476b45b0f3298dac3a13435d1285df4
#
_entry.id   f476b45b0f3298dac3a13435d1285df4
#
_cell.length_a   1.000
_cell.length_b   1.000
_cell.length_c   1.000
_cell.angle_alpha   90.00
_cell.angle_beta   90.00
_cell.angle_gamma   90.00
#
_symmetry.space_group_name_H-M   'P 1'
#
loop_
_entity.id
_entity.type
_entity.pdbx_description
1 polymer ?
#
loop_
_entity_poly.entity_id
_entity_poly.type
_entity_poly.pdbx_seq_one_letter_code
_entity_poly.pdbx_strand_id
1 'polypeptide(L)'
;MRKYLGWLMAACLLPSMANAAEATIKQVHDKPAVRGSIIANMLLEHDNPFTLYPYETNYLIYTVTDDLNKEAISSYNWSDNARKDEVKFQLSLAFPIWRGILGPNSVLGGSYTQKSWWQLSNSGESSPFRETNYEPQLFLGFATDESFAGWTLRDVEFGYNHDSNGRSDPTSRSWNRLYTRLMAEHGNWMVEVKPWYVIGSTDDNPDITKYLGYYQLRVGYQFGDAILSMKGQYNWNTGYGGGELGFSYPVTKHVRLYTQLYSGYGESLIDYNFNQTRFGVGVMLNDLF
;
A
#
# COMPACT_ATOMS: atom_id res chain seq x y z
N MET A 1 19.30 46.24 16.52
CA MET A 1 20.16 45.64 15.49
C MET A 1 20.24 44.12 15.70
N ARG A 2 19.15 43.35 15.54
CA ARG A 2 19.15 41.88 15.72
C ARG A 2 18.11 41.16 14.84
N LYS A 3 17.77 41.65 13.64
CA LYS A 3 16.74 41.06 12.76
C LYS A 3 17.21 40.69 11.34
N TYR A 4 18.50 40.79 11.02
CA TYR A 4 19.00 40.54 9.65
C TYR A 4 20.01 39.38 9.54
N LEU A 5 20.29 38.65 10.64
CA LEU A 5 21.26 37.54 10.59
C LEU A 5 20.66 36.19 10.18
N GLY A 6 19.33 36.07 10.16
CA GLY A 6 18.62 34.81 9.83
C GLY A 6 18.47 34.54 8.33
N TRP A 7 18.59 35.58 7.47
CA TRP A 7 18.34 35.43 6.03
C TRP A 7 19.58 35.08 5.21
N LEU A 8 20.77 35.28 5.75
CA LEU A 8 22.04 34.98 5.06
C LEU A 8 22.44 33.49 5.15
N MET A 9 21.92 32.72 6.14
CA MET A 9 22.20 31.29 6.21
C MET A 9 21.29 30.45 5.30
N ALA A 10 20.08 30.90 4.99
CA ALA A 10 19.17 30.20 4.09
C ALA A 10 19.61 30.26 2.62
N ALA A 11 20.27 31.33 2.21
CA ALA A 11 20.73 31.53 0.83
C ALA A 11 21.95 30.71 0.46
N CYS A 12 22.80 30.31 1.42
CA CYS A 12 23.97 29.47 1.15
C CYS A 12 23.70 27.95 1.09
N LEU A 13 22.55 27.50 1.60
CA LEU A 13 22.20 26.08 1.55
C LEU A 13 21.46 25.67 0.27
N LEU A 14 20.83 26.61 -0.43
CA LEU A 14 20.09 26.34 -1.65
C LEU A 14 20.95 25.87 -2.84
N PRO A 15 22.16 26.44 -3.10
CA PRO A 15 23.00 25.95 -4.20
C PRO A 15 23.59 24.56 -3.94
N SER A 16 23.90 24.21 -2.68
CA SER A 16 24.43 22.89 -2.35
C SER A 16 23.38 21.79 -2.45
N MET A 17 22.12 22.09 -2.14
CA MET A 17 21.01 21.17 -2.31
C MET A 17 20.67 20.95 -3.80
N ALA A 18 20.73 21.97 -4.63
CA ALA A 18 20.51 21.86 -6.06
C ALA A 18 21.58 20.97 -6.74
N ASN A 19 22.85 21.16 -6.40
CA ASN A 19 23.94 20.34 -6.94
C ASN A 19 23.92 18.89 -6.44
N ALA A 20 23.51 18.67 -5.19
CA ALA A 20 23.31 17.32 -4.64
C ALA A 20 22.12 16.62 -5.34
N ALA A 21 21.03 17.35 -5.59
CA ALA A 21 19.88 16.86 -6.31
C ALA A 21 20.21 16.47 -7.77
N GLU A 22 20.94 17.30 -8.52
CA GLU A 22 21.39 16.96 -9.89
C GLU A 22 22.31 15.74 -9.93
N ALA A 23 23.22 15.60 -8.96
CA ALA A 23 24.09 14.42 -8.85
C ALA A 23 23.26 13.13 -8.55
N THR A 24 22.27 13.24 -7.69
CA THR A 24 21.38 12.11 -7.33
C THR A 24 20.54 11.65 -8.52
N ILE A 25 20.03 12.57 -9.34
CA ILE A 25 19.26 12.21 -10.55
C ILE A 25 20.13 11.56 -11.61
N LYS A 26 21.31 12.07 -11.86
CA LYS A 26 22.22 11.44 -12.81
C LYS A 26 22.52 9.99 -12.40
N GLN A 27 22.61 9.74 -11.07
CA GLN A 27 22.76 8.38 -10.54
C GLN A 27 21.47 7.53 -10.67
N VAL A 28 20.28 8.12 -10.57
CA VAL A 28 19.01 7.40 -10.73
C VAL A 28 18.76 7.06 -12.21
N HIS A 29 19.12 7.93 -13.14
CA HIS A 29 18.98 7.66 -14.59
C HIS A 29 19.96 6.62 -15.13
N ASP A 30 21.17 6.53 -14.54
CA ASP A 30 22.21 5.59 -14.98
C ASP A 30 22.12 4.20 -14.28
N LYS A 31 21.25 4.04 -13.28
CA LYS A 31 21.06 2.76 -12.59
C LYS A 31 19.87 1.99 -13.18
N PRO A 32 19.97 0.64 -13.32
CA PRO A 32 18.80 -0.19 -13.56
C PRO A 32 17.76 0.09 -12.45
N ALA A 33 16.47 -0.08 -12.77
CA ALA A 33 15.35 0.15 -11.84
C ALA A 33 15.72 -0.22 -10.42
N VAL A 34 15.65 0.75 -9.50
CA VAL A 34 16.03 0.54 -8.10
C VAL A 34 15.00 -0.39 -7.49
N ARG A 35 15.45 -1.58 -7.12
CA ARG A 35 14.59 -2.57 -6.47
C ARG A 35 13.86 -1.91 -5.30
N GLY A 36 12.54 -2.07 -5.27
CA GLY A 36 11.72 -1.57 -4.18
C GLY A 36 11.32 -0.08 -4.26
N SER A 37 12.06 0.80 -4.94
CA SER A 37 11.70 2.22 -5.02
C SER A 37 10.66 2.48 -6.11
N ILE A 38 9.42 2.76 -5.71
CA ILE A 38 8.34 3.12 -6.62
C ILE A 38 8.60 4.51 -7.19
N ILE A 39 9.04 5.45 -6.36
CA ILE A 39 9.27 6.84 -6.77
C ILE A 39 10.42 6.93 -7.76
N ALA A 40 11.53 6.24 -7.52
CA ALA A 40 12.65 6.20 -8.47
C ALA A 40 12.21 5.63 -9.83
N ASN A 41 11.41 4.56 -9.83
CA ASN A 41 10.87 3.99 -11.06
C ASN A 41 9.94 4.96 -11.80
N MET A 42 9.12 5.73 -11.09
CA MET A 42 8.24 6.75 -11.69
C MET A 42 9.01 7.94 -12.24
N LEU A 43 10.22 8.21 -11.76
CA LEU A 43 11.09 9.28 -12.24
C LEU A 43 11.86 8.89 -13.51
N LEU A 44 11.99 7.60 -13.81
CA LEU A 44 12.60 7.16 -15.07
C LEU A 44 11.77 7.68 -16.25
N GLU A 45 12.45 8.24 -17.23
CA GLU A 45 11.82 8.64 -18.48
C GLU A 45 11.47 7.40 -19.30
N HIS A 46 10.24 7.35 -19.77
CA HIS A 46 9.77 6.36 -20.72
C HIS A 46 9.22 7.07 -21.95
N ASP A 47 9.43 6.50 -23.11
CA ASP A 47 8.89 7.01 -24.38
C ASP A 47 7.34 7.03 -24.38
N ASN A 48 6.72 6.21 -23.54
CA ASN A 48 5.27 6.17 -23.38
C ASN A 48 4.82 7.02 -22.19
N PRO A 49 4.09 8.13 -22.42
CA PRO A 49 3.57 8.97 -21.34
C PRO A 49 2.50 8.30 -20.46
N PHE A 50 1.92 7.17 -20.92
CA PHE A 50 0.90 6.40 -20.22
C PHE A 50 1.48 5.19 -19.47
N THR A 51 2.76 5.23 -19.09
CA THR A 51 3.37 4.16 -18.29
C THR A 51 2.74 4.07 -16.92
N LEU A 52 2.23 2.88 -16.61
CA LEU A 52 1.70 2.53 -15.29
C LEU A 52 2.74 1.71 -14.53
N TYR A 53 2.84 1.98 -13.24
CA TYR A 53 3.76 1.30 -12.34
C TYR A 53 2.98 0.49 -11.31
N PRO A 54 3.43 -0.70 -10.90
CA PRO A 54 2.88 -1.35 -9.72
C PRO A 54 3.09 -0.45 -8.49
N TYR A 55 2.04 -0.29 -7.66
CA TYR A 55 2.15 0.51 -6.44
C TYR A 55 2.13 -0.36 -5.18
N GLU A 56 1.16 -1.28 -5.08
CA GLU A 56 1.10 -2.38 -4.15
C GLU A 56 1.29 -3.70 -4.90
N THR A 57 1.32 -4.84 -4.20
CA THR A 57 1.35 -6.15 -4.82
C THR A 57 0.10 -6.43 -5.66
N ASN A 58 0.27 -7.01 -6.85
CA ASN A 58 -0.83 -7.43 -7.72
C ASN A 58 -0.94 -8.95 -7.70
N TYR A 59 -2.04 -9.46 -7.16
CA TYR A 59 -2.24 -10.91 -6.98
C TYR A 59 -3.68 -11.36 -7.23
N LEU A 60 -3.81 -12.65 -7.48
CA LEU A 60 -5.08 -13.37 -7.53
C LEU A 60 -4.88 -14.70 -6.80
N ILE A 61 -5.64 -14.91 -5.70
CA ILE A 61 -5.52 -16.08 -4.83
C ILE A 61 -6.90 -16.67 -4.51
N TYR A 62 -6.96 -17.97 -4.43
CA TYR A 62 -8.11 -18.67 -3.82
C TYR A 62 -7.89 -18.74 -2.32
N THR A 63 -8.89 -18.33 -1.55
CA THR A 63 -8.80 -18.19 -0.09
C THR A 63 -9.88 -18.94 0.63
N VAL A 64 -9.60 -19.32 1.87
CA VAL A 64 -10.58 -19.87 2.82
C VAL A 64 -10.41 -19.14 4.15
N THR A 65 -11.54 -18.69 4.74
CA THR A 65 -11.57 -18.07 6.08
C THR A 65 -12.12 -19.04 7.12
N ASP A 66 -11.67 -18.90 8.36
CA ASP A 66 -12.23 -19.64 9.52
C ASP A 66 -13.64 -19.19 9.83
N ASP A 67 -13.95 -17.87 9.63
CA ASP A 67 -15.29 -17.33 9.86
C ASP A 67 -15.63 -16.20 8.87
N LEU A 68 -16.93 -15.91 8.73
CA LEU A 68 -17.50 -14.83 7.91
C LEU A 68 -18.32 -13.89 8.77
N ASN A 69 -18.13 -12.60 8.56
CA ASN A 69 -18.95 -11.55 9.17
C ASN A 69 -20.35 -11.50 8.53
N LYS A 70 -21.19 -12.48 8.88
CA LYS A 70 -22.55 -12.57 8.35
C LYS A 70 -23.43 -11.40 8.77
N GLU A 71 -23.17 -10.82 9.94
CA GLU A 71 -23.90 -9.65 10.43
C GLU A 71 -23.68 -8.45 9.49
N ALA A 72 -22.44 -8.17 9.12
CA ALA A 72 -22.12 -7.05 8.23
C ALA A 72 -22.73 -7.17 6.82
N ILE A 73 -22.97 -8.40 6.34
CA ILE A 73 -23.57 -8.68 5.03
C ILE A 73 -25.03 -9.11 5.12
N SER A 74 -25.68 -8.97 6.28
CA SER A 74 -27.05 -9.46 6.51
C SER A 74 -28.10 -8.85 5.59
N SER A 75 -27.84 -7.65 5.06
CA SER A 75 -28.70 -6.99 4.06
C SER A 75 -28.59 -7.58 2.65
N TYR A 76 -27.60 -8.45 2.38
CA TYR A 76 -27.48 -9.09 1.09
C TYR A 76 -28.47 -10.27 0.99
N ASN A 77 -29.21 -10.35 -0.11
CA ASN A 77 -30.20 -11.40 -0.34
C ASN A 77 -29.61 -12.82 -0.40
N TRP A 78 -28.30 -12.96 -0.46
CA TRP A 78 -27.55 -14.21 -0.52
C TRP A 78 -26.71 -14.47 0.76
N SER A 79 -26.81 -13.63 1.79
CA SER A 79 -25.99 -13.71 3.01
C SER A 79 -26.07 -15.06 3.73
N ASP A 80 -27.25 -15.69 3.74
CA ASP A 80 -27.46 -17.03 4.36
C ASP A 80 -26.65 -18.12 3.68
N ASN A 81 -26.45 -17.98 2.35
CA ASN A 81 -25.71 -18.92 1.51
C ASN A 81 -24.25 -18.49 1.28
N ALA A 82 -23.78 -17.45 2.00
CA ALA A 82 -22.39 -16.98 1.87
C ALA A 82 -21.38 -18.08 2.23
N ARG A 83 -20.36 -18.21 1.39
CA ARG A 83 -19.32 -19.25 1.50
C ARG A 83 -18.05 -18.71 2.15
N LYS A 84 -17.35 -19.57 2.89
CA LYS A 84 -16.06 -19.24 3.51
C LYS A 84 -14.90 -19.22 2.51
N ASP A 85 -15.09 -19.79 1.33
CA ASP A 85 -14.11 -19.80 0.25
C ASP A 85 -14.38 -18.67 -0.75
N GLU A 86 -13.36 -17.90 -1.09
CA GLU A 86 -13.44 -16.75 -1.98
C GLU A 86 -12.19 -16.66 -2.87
N VAL A 87 -12.34 -16.11 -4.06
CA VAL A 87 -11.22 -15.59 -4.82
C VAL A 87 -10.95 -14.17 -4.34
N LYS A 88 -9.78 -13.95 -3.77
CA LYS A 88 -9.30 -12.60 -3.39
C LYS A 88 -8.30 -12.11 -4.42
N PHE A 89 -8.46 -10.88 -4.89
CA PHE A 89 -7.47 -10.27 -5.76
C PHE A 89 -7.21 -8.82 -5.41
N GLN A 90 -6.02 -8.37 -5.73
CA GLN A 90 -5.61 -6.99 -5.62
C GLN A 90 -5.02 -6.52 -6.95
N LEU A 91 -5.50 -5.38 -7.42
CA LEU A 91 -4.93 -4.63 -8.53
C LEU A 91 -4.48 -3.27 -7.98
N SER A 92 -3.21 -2.94 -8.20
CA SER A 92 -2.64 -1.69 -7.70
C SER A 92 -1.66 -1.09 -8.69
N LEU A 93 -1.95 0.14 -9.11
CA LEU A 93 -1.22 0.86 -10.13
C LEU A 93 -0.95 2.29 -9.67
N ALA A 94 0.19 2.84 -10.09
CA ALA A 94 0.54 4.23 -9.91
C ALA A 94 0.94 4.86 -11.24
N PHE A 95 0.82 6.19 -11.32
CA PHE A 95 1.20 6.97 -12.48
C PHE A 95 1.74 8.34 -12.05
N PRO A 96 2.80 8.84 -12.72
CA PRO A 96 3.29 10.20 -12.49
C PRO A 96 2.35 11.21 -13.13
N ILE A 97 1.98 12.25 -12.38
CA ILE A 97 1.22 13.40 -12.88
C ILE A 97 2.22 14.50 -13.29
N TRP A 98 3.23 14.75 -12.45
CA TRP A 98 4.25 15.76 -12.70
C TRP A 98 5.59 15.32 -12.08
N ARG A 99 6.57 15.03 -12.93
CA ARG A 99 7.94 14.75 -12.51
C ARG A 99 8.70 16.05 -12.28
N GLY A 100 9.51 16.12 -11.22
CA GLY A 100 10.35 17.26 -10.92
C GLY A 100 9.64 18.47 -10.34
N ILE A 101 8.41 18.33 -9.80
CA ILE A 101 7.59 19.43 -9.28
C ILE A 101 8.30 20.24 -8.16
N LEU A 102 9.05 19.57 -7.29
CA LEU A 102 9.85 20.19 -6.20
C LEU A 102 11.35 19.84 -6.31
N GLY A 103 11.84 19.72 -7.54
CA GLY A 103 13.20 19.31 -7.83
C GLY A 103 13.27 17.93 -8.44
N PRO A 104 14.42 17.58 -8.99
CA PRO A 104 14.56 16.49 -9.96
C PRO A 104 14.25 15.09 -9.39
N ASN A 105 14.37 14.85 -8.10
CA ASN A 105 14.05 13.60 -7.44
C ASN A 105 12.62 13.51 -6.89
N SER A 106 11.74 14.45 -7.29
CA SER A 106 10.35 14.53 -6.81
C SER A 106 9.34 14.21 -7.90
N VAL A 107 8.20 13.67 -7.50
CA VAL A 107 7.04 13.41 -8.36
C VAL A 107 5.74 13.73 -7.64
N LEU A 108 4.85 14.46 -8.29
CA LEU A 108 3.43 14.42 -7.97
C LEU A 108 2.85 13.21 -8.69
N GLY A 109 2.31 12.26 -7.94
CA GLY A 109 1.79 11.01 -8.47
C GLY A 109 0.39 10.70 -7.98
N GLY A 110 -0.29 9.87 -8.74
CA GLY A 110 -1.54 9.24 -8.34
C GLY A 110 -1.38 7.73 -8.28
N SER A 111 -2.15 7.08 -7.42
CA SER A 111 -2.29 5.63 -7.42
C SER A 111 -3.74 5.21 -7.21
N TYR A 112 -4.02 4.01 -7.62
CA TYR A 112 -5.31 3.36 -7.39
C TYR A 112 -5.07 1.91 -7.01
N THR A 113 -5.64 1.51 -5.88
CA THR A 113 -5.63 0.12 -5.42
C THR A 113 -7.06 -0.36 -5.26
N GLN A 114 -7.33 -1.53 -5.81
CA GLN A 114 -8.59 -2.24 -5.63
C GLN A 114 -8.32 -3.60 -5.01
N LYS A 115 -9.05 -3.95 -3.96
CA LYS A 115 -9.09 -5.29 -3.37
C LYS A 115 -10.51 -5.84 -3.48
N SER A 116 -10.66 -7.08 -3.89
CA SER A 116 -11.98 -7.70 -4.04
C SER A 116 -12.02 -9.10 -3.47
N TRP A 117 -13.12 -9.44 -2.82
CA TRP A 117 -13.44 -10.76 -2.28
C TRP A 117 -14.66 -11.30 -3.04
N TRP A 118 -14.43 -12.27 -3.89
CA TRP A 118 -15.37 -12.80 -4.87
C TRP A 118 -15.81 -14.22 -4.50
N GLN A 119 -17.09 -14.40 -4.27
CA GLN A 119 -17.73 -15.69 -3.99
C GLN A 119 -17.84 -16.56 -5.26
N LEU A 120 -16.71 -16.77 -5.99
CA LEU A 120 -16.69 -17.41 -7.30
C LEU A 120 -17.35 -18.78 -7.31
N SER A 121 -17.20 -19.57 -6.24
CA SER A 121 -17.77 -20.91 -6.09
C SER A 121 -19.25 -20.90 -5.72
N ASN A 122 -19.85 -19.73 -5.41
CA ASN A 122 -21.26 -19.58 -5.02
C ASN A 122 -22.16 -19.38 -6.25
N SER A 123 -22.18 -20.36 -7.13
CA SER A 123 -22.92 -20.30 -8.42
C SER A 123 -24.44 -20.22 -8.23
N GLY A 124 -24.98 -20.76 -7.13
CA GLY A 124 -26.42 -20.67 -6.79
C GLY A 124 -26.88 -19.23 -6.56
N GLU A 125 -25.95 -18.33 -6.17
CA GLU A 125 -26.20 -16.92 -5.93
C GLU A 125 -25.55 -16.02 -7.00
N SER A 126 -25.32 -16.55 -8.20
CA SER A 126 -24.70 -15.84 -9.33
C SER A 126 -23.29 -15.31 -9.04
N SER A 127 -22.52 -16.01 -8.19
CA SER A 127 -21.12 -15.72 -7.86
C SER A 127 -20.89 -14.24 -7.48
N PRO A 128 -21.50 -13.72 -6.40
CA PRO A 128 -21.46 -12.30 -6.07
C PRO A 128 -20.10 -11.86 -5.51
N PHE A 129 -19.79 -10.58 -5.61
CA PHE A 129 -18.71 -9.96 -4.83
C PHE A 129 -19.22 -9.66 -3.42
N ARG A 130 -18.58 -10.25 -2.39
CA ARG A 130 -18.89 -9.96 -1.00
C ARG A 130 -18.44 -8.55 -0.62
N GLU A 131 -17.23 -8.19 -1.03
CA GLU A 131 -16.66 -6.88 -0.77
C GLU A 131 -15.71 -6.47 -1.89
N THR A 132 -15.64 -5.15 -2.13
CA THR A 132 -14.59 -4.52 -2.93
C THR A 132 -14.22 -3.21 -2.26
N ASN A 133 -12.93 -3.00 -2.02
CA ASN A 133 -12.39 -1.76 -1.47
C ASN A 133 -11.62 -1.02 -2.56
N TYR A 134 -11.88 0.27 -2.68
CA TYR A 134 -11.32 1.19 -3.67
C TYR A 134 -10.48 2.23 -2.94
N GLU A 135 -9.19 2.31 -3.26
CA GLU A 135 -8.23 3.14 -2.57
C GLU A 135 -7.48 4.05 -3.56
N PRO A 136 -8.09 5.14 -4.07
CA PRO A 136 -7.39 6.19 -4.79
C PRO A 136 -6.51 7.01 -3.85
N GLN A 137 -5.33 7.41 -4.34
CA GLN A 137 -4.38 8.24 -3.61
C GLN A 137 -3.80 9.32 -4.52
N LEU A 138 -3.49 10.46 -3.93
CA LEU A 138 -2.69 11.53 -4.53
C LEU A 138 -1.51 11.80 -3.60
N PHE A 139 -0.30 11.83 -4.13
CA PHE A 139 0.88 11.96 -3.30
C PHE A 139 1.98 12.80 -3.95
N LEU A 140 2.78 13.41 -3.11
CA LEU A 140 4.07 13.98 -3.43
C LEU A 140 5.14 13.01 -2.94
N GLY A 141 5.89 12.44 -3.87
CA GLY A 141 6.94 11.45 -3.61
C GLY A 141 8.33 11.99 -3.89
N PHE A 142 9.30 11.51 -3.12
CA PHE A 142 10.72 11.82 -3.27
C PHE A 142 11.52 10.53 -3.29
N ALA A 143 12.32 10.34 -4.33
CA ALA A 143 13.36 9.33 -4.33
C ALA A 143 14.59 9.85 -3.59
N THR A 144 15.18 9.02 -2.75
CA THR A 144 16.38 9.37 -1.96
C THR A 144 17.36 8.20 -1.93
N ASP A 145 18.59 8.47 -1.51
CA ASP A 145 19.65 7.47 -1.33
C ASP A 145 20.40 7.74 -0.02
N GLU A 146 19.71 8.39 0.92
CA GLU A 146 20.26 8.74 2.22
C GLU A 146 20.45 7.49 3.08
N SER A 147 21.67 7.31 3.59
CA SER A 147 22.02 6.10 4.33
C SER A 147 22.39 6.44 5.78
N PHE A 148 21.83 5.65 6.72
CA PHE A 148 22.14 5.73 8.13
C PHE A 148 22.17 4.32 8.75
N ALA A 149 23.24 4.02 9.50
CA ALA A 149 23.43 2.73 10.18
C ALA A 149 23.25 1.50 9.28
N GLY A 150 23.65 1.60 8.00
CA GLY A 150 23.54 0.53 7.01
C GLY A 150 22.18 0.42 6.32
N TRP A 151 21.18 1.17 6.75
CA TRP A 151 19.90 1.31 6.05
C TRP A 151 19.96 2.45 5.05
N THR A 152 19.34 2.25 3.90
CA THR A 152 19.19 3.28 2.87
C THR A 152 17.73 3.62 2.73
N LEU A 153 17.36 4.88 3.01
CA LEU A 153 16.03 5.42 2.74
C LEU A 153 15.88 5.58 1.22
N ARG A 154 14.86 4.99 0.64
CA ARG A 154 14.62 4.98 -0.81
C ARG A 154 13.49 5.90 -1.22
N ASP A 155 12.36 5.82 -0.53
CA ASP A 155 11.16 6.58 -0.85
C ASP A 155 10.63 7.33 0.38
N VAL A 156 10.23 8.57 0.15
CA VAL A 156 9.46 9.39 1.08
C VAL A 156 8.23 9.89 0.33
N GLU A 157 7.02 9.61 0.84
CA GLU A 157 5.78 10.11 0.28
C GLU A 157 4.97 10.87 1.33
N PHE A 158 4.28 11.91 0.88
CA PHE A 158 3.24 12.62 1.62
C PHE A 158 1.98 12.63 0.77
N GLY A 159 0.89 12.09 1.28
CA GLY A 159 -0.27 11.92 0.42
C GLY A 159 -1.60 12.02 1.14
N TYR A 160 -2.63 12.13 0.31
CA TYR A 160 -4.03 11.96 0.66
C TYR A 160 -4.50 10.60 0.12
N ASN A 161 -5.22 9.89 0.95
CA ASN A 161 -5.79 8.59 0.65
C ASN A 161 -7.28 8.61 0.97
N HIS A 162 -8.11 8.21 0.01
CA HIS A 162 -9.51 7.84 0.23
C HIS A 162 -9.62 6.32 0.13
N ASP A 163 -10.34 5.70 1.03
CA ASP A 163 -10.60 4.26 0.99
C ASP A 163 -12.08 4.01 1.27
N SER A 164 -12.78 3.36 0.34
CA SER A 164 -14.22 3.15 0.41
C SER A 164 -14.64 1.86 -0.29
N ASN A 165 -15.78 1.31 0.11
CA ASN A 165 -16.33 0.13 -0.56
C ASN A 165 -17.40 0.46 -1.61
N GLY A 166 -17.73 1.73 -1.82
CA GLY A 166 -18.69 2.18 -2.85
C GLY A 166 -20.12 1.69 -2.65
N ARG A 167 -20.48 1.28 -1.44
CA ARG A 167 -21.80 0.78 -1.10
C ARG A 167 -22.67 1.82 -0.43
N SER A 168 -23.97 1.60 -0.43
CA SER A 168 -24.93 2.40 0.33
C SER A 168 -25.15 1.80 1.73
N ASP A 169 -25.75 2.57 2.64
CA ASP A 169 -26.16 2.11 3.95
C ASP A 169 -27.08 0.86 3.86
N PRO A 170 -26.95 -0.06 4.81
CA PRO A 170 -26.12 -0.04 6.02
C PRO A 170 -24.71 -0.62 5.82
N THR A 171 -24.31 -0.93 4.60
CA THR A 171 -23.03 -1.58 4.27
C THR A 171 -21.96 -0.61 3.79
N SER A 172 -22.26 0.70 3.71
CA SER A 172 -21.30 1.74 3.39
C SER A 172 -20.14 1.76 4.39
N ARG A 173 -18.91 1.83 3.88
CA ARG A 173 -17.69 2.03 4.68
C ARG A 173 -16.76 2.92 3.91
N SER A 174 -16.28 3.97 4.58
CA SER A 174 -15.29 4.89 3.99
C SER A 174 -14.50 5.65 5.04
N TRP A 175 -13.30 6.03 4.70
CA TRP A 175 -12.49 6.96 5.49
C TRP A 175 -11.43 7.64 4.64
N ASN A 176 -10.95 8.79 5.12
CA ASN A 176 -9.93 9.60 4.47
C ASN A 176 -8.74 9.78 5.39
N ARG A 177 -7.54 9.76 4.82
CA ARG A 177 -6.29 9.84 5.56
C ARG A 177 -5.31 10.79 4.88
N LEU A 178 -4.64 11.60 5.66
CA LEU A 178 -3.34 12.15 5.29
C LEU A 178 -2.28 11.17 5.79
N TYR A 179 -1.33 10.83 4.96
CA TYR A 179 -0.29 9.86 5.33
C TYR A 179 1.11 10.32 4.94
N THR A 180 2.08 9.77 5.63
CA THR A 180 3.47 9.73 5.21
C THR A 180 3.83 8.27 4.96
N ARG A 181 4.59 7.98 3.91
CA ARG A 181 5.13 6.64 3.65
C ARG A 181 6.64 6.75 3.53
N LEU A 182 7.35 5.96 4.31
CA LEU A 182 8.80 5.85 4.32
C LEU A 182 9.19 4.43 3.97
N MET A 183 10.05 4.25 2.97
CA MET A 183 10.56 2.94 2.60
C MET A 183 12.08 2.95 2.67
N ALA A 184 12.65 1.98 3.37
CA ALA A 184 14.09 1.79 3.53
C ALA A 184 14.50 0.34 3.29
N GLU A 185 15.74 0.14 2.87
CA GLU A 185 16.31 -1.18 2.63
C GLU A 185 17.67 -1.35 3.34
N HIS A 186 18.00 -2.59 3.68
CA HIS A 186 19.30 -3.01 4.19
C HIS A 186 19.60 -4.45 3.73
N GLY A 187 20.54 -4.61 2.79
CA GLY A 187 20.83 -5.92 2.22
C GLY A 187 19.58 -6.55 1.57
N ASN A 188 19.12 -7.66 2.13
CA ASN A 188 17.92 -8.36 1.66
C ASN A 188 16.64 -7.94 2.39
N TRP A 189 16.71 -6.98 3.30
CA TRP A 189 15.57 -6.45 4.03
C TRP A 189 14.98 -5.21 3.36
N MET A 190 13.67 -5.13 3.37
CA MET A 190 12.91 -3.92 3.11
C MET A 190 11.98 -3.65 4.30
N VAL A 191 11.87 -2.40 4.70
CA VAL A 191 10.93 -1.93 5.72
C VAL A 191 10.20 -0.71 5.18
N GLU A 192 8.88 -0.73 5.32
CA GLU A 192 8.00 0.39 5.00
C GLU A 192 7.15 0.73 6.21
N VAL A 193 7.09 2.01 6.54
CA VAL A 193 6.21 2.55 7.60
C VAL A 193 5.31 3.60 6.97
N LYS A 194 4.00 3.45 7.16
CA LYS A 194 2.98 4.37 6.64
C LYS A 194 2.09 4.84 7.79
N PRO A 195 2.52 5.84 8.59
CA PRO A 195 1.65 6.50 9.56
C PRO A 195 0.61 7.38 8.85
N TRP A 196 -0.56 7.55 9.50
CA TRP A 196 -1.62 8.39 8.97
C TRP A 196 -2.38 9.17 10.05
N TYR A 197 -3.04 10.21 9.60
CA TYR A 197 -4.00 11.01 10.35
C TYR A 197 -5.34 10.96 9.62
N VAL A 198 -6.41 10.59 10.33
CA VAL A 198 -7.76 10.51 9.77
C VAL A 198 -8.35 11.91 9.67
N ILE A 199 -8.95 12.23 8.52
CA ILE A 199 -9.59 13.51 8.24
C ILE A 199 -11.01 13.30 7.70
N GLY A 200 -11.86 14.31 7.87
CA GLY A 200 -13.27 14.25 7.45
C GLY A 200 -14.13 13.35 8.35
N SER A 201 -15.31 13.01 7.86
CA SER A 201 -16.22 12.13 8.57
C SER A 201 -15.82 10.66 8.47
N THR A 202 -16.14 9.89 9.51
CA THR A 202 -16.07 8.44 9.57
C THR A 202 -17.42 7.84 10.01
N ASP A 203 -18.53 8.51 9.70
CA ASP A 203 -19.87 8.15 10.20
C ASP A 203 -20.26 6.71 9.83
N ASP A 204 -19.81 6.21 8.67
CA ASP A 204 -20.03 4.82 8.21
C ASP A 204 -19.26 3.77 9.03
N ASN A 205 -18.18 4.19 9.71
CA ASN A 205 -17.28 3.33 10.50
C ASN A 205 -16.59 4.14 11.62
N PRO A 206 -17.37 4.65 12.62
CA PRO A 206 -16.92 5.70 13.56
C PRO A 206 -15.77 5.24 14.47
N ASP A 207 -15.59 3.96 14.66
CA ASP A 207 -14.54 3.39 15.52
C ASP A 207 -13.45 2.65 14.72
N ILE A 208 -13.30 2.92 13.42
CA ILE A 208 -12.33 2.23 12.55
C ILE A 208 -10.89 2.30 13.10
N THR A 209 -10.49 3.45 13.66
CA THR A 209 -9.16 3.62 14.25
C THR A 209 -8.93 2.79 15.51
N LYS A 210 -9.99 2.36 16.20
CA LYS A 210 -9.90 1.44 17.33
C LYS A 210 -9.28 0.10 16.89
N TYR A 211 -9.60 -0.37 15.69
CA TYR A 211 -9.16 -1.65 15.13
C TYR A 211 -7.91 -1.50 14.26
N LEU A 212 -7.86 -0.47 13.41
CA LEU A 212 -6.78 -0.31 12.42
C LEU A 212 -5.62 0.59 12.90
N GLY A 213 -5.81 1.31 14.02
CA GLY A 213 -4.78 2.20 14.56
C GLY A 213 -4.46 3.38 13.64
N TYR A 214 -3.19 3.80 13.65
CA TYR A 214 -2.72 5.03 13.00
C TYR A 214 -1.48 4.83 12.14
N TYR A 215 -1.10 3.59 11.86
CA TYR A 215 0.02 3.27 10.97
C TYR A 215 -0.10 1.85 10.40
N GLN A 216 0.58 1.62 9.30
CA GLN A 216 0.87 0.30 8.74
C GLN A 216 2.37 0.10 8.72
N LEU A 217 2.81 -1.08 9.10
CA LEU A 217 4.18 -1.55 8.95
C LEU A 217 4.20 -2.67 7.91
N ARG A 218 5.18 -2.61 7.01
CA ARG A 218 5.53 -3.72 6.13
C ARG A 218 6.99 -4.04 6.31
N VAL A 219 7.29 -5.32 6.37
CA VAL A 219 8.67 -5.85 6.42
C VAL A 219 8.75 -6.95 5.40
N GLY A 220 9.81 -6.96 4.63
CA GLY A 220 10.09 -8.02 3.69
C GLY A 220 11.53 -8.48 3.77
N TYR A 221 11.76 -9.75 3.49
CA TYR A 221 13.07 -10.36 3.41
C TYR A 221 13.17 -11.27 2.18
N GLN A 222 14.18 -11.03 1.36
CA GLN A 222 14.49 -11.85 0.20
C GLN A 222 15.56 -12.86 0.53
N PHE A 223 15.30 -14.15 0.31
CA PHE A 223 16.27 -15.22 0.43
C PHE A 223 16.33 -16.03 -0.88
N GLY A 224 17.42 -15.84 -1.62
CA GLY A 224 17.50 -16.32 -3.00
C GLY A 224 16.41 -15.66 -3.86
N ASP A 225 15.61 -16.49 -4.53
CA ASP A 225 14.51 -16.05 -5.38
C ASP A 225 13.17 -15.92 -4.62
N ALA A 226 13.12 -16.44 -3.40
CA ALA A 226 11.93 -16.38 -2.57
C ALA A 226 11.87 -15.08 -1.75
N ILE A 227 10.65 -14.62 -1.46
CA ILE A 227 10.40 -13.45 -0.63
C ILE A 227 9.39 -13.83 0.45
N LEU A 228 9.72 -13.51 1.68
CA LEU A 228 8.81 -13.54 2.83
C LEU A 228 8.46 -12.09 3.18
N SER A 229 7.19 -11.79 3.32
CA SER A 229 6.69 -10.46 3.68
C SER A 229 5.71 -10.52 4.84
N MET A 230 5.71 -9.47 5.64
CA MET A 230 4.72 -9.21 6.68
C MET A 230 4.18 -7.80 6.47
N LYS A 231 2.86 -7.63 6.52
CA LYS A 231 2.19 -6.33 6.52
C LYS A 231 1.14 -6.32 7.62
N GLY A 232 1.08 -5.26 8.40
CA GLY A 232 0.12 -5.21 9.50
C GLY A 232 -0.03 -3.84 10.12
N GLN A 233 -1.04 -3.73 10.94
CA GLN A 233 -1.41 -2.55 11.72
C GLN A 233 -1.81 -2.96 13.13
N TYR A 234 -1.55 -2.08 14.10
CA TYR A 234 -1.86 -2.37 15.49
C TYR A 234 -2.15 -1.08 16.26
N ASN A 235 -3.21 -1.10 17.06
CA ASN A 235 -3.52 -0.02 17.97
C ASN A 235 -3.11 -0.40 19.40
N TRP A 236 -2.01 0.20 19.89
CA TRP A 236 -1.45 -0.05 21.19
C TRP A 236 -2.39 0.30 22.36
N ASN A 237 -3.35 1.21 22.15
CA ASN A 237 -4.29 1.63 23.18
C ASN A 237 -5.44 0.63 23.38
N THR A 238 -5.83 -0.05 22.31
CA THR A 238 -6.98 -0.97 22.33
C THR A 238 -6.58 -2.44 22.31
N GLY A 239 -5.35 -2.75 21.87
CA GLY A 239 -4.87 -4.11 21.70
C GLY A 239 -5.42 -4.78 20.42
N TYR A 240 -6.10 -4.05 19.53
CA TYR A 240 -6.62 -4.57 18.27
C TYR A 240 -5.64 -4.31 17.13
N GLY A 241 -5.78 -5.12 16.11
CA GLY A 241 -5.00 -5.00 14.89
C GLY A 241 -5.18 -6.23 14.01
N GLY A 242 -4.50 -6.23 12.88
CA GLY A 242 -4.47 -7.36 11.97
C GLY A 242 -3.19 -7.37 11.17
N GLY A 243 -2.85 -8.52 10.64
CA GLY A 243 -1.64 -8.69 9.88
C GLY A 243 -1.71 -9.80 8.84
N GLU A 244 -0.88 -9.66 7.85
CA GLU A 244 -0.75 -10.53 6.70
C GLU A 244 0.69 -11.02 6.62
N LEU A 245 0.86 -12.34 6.49
CA LEU A 245 2.12 -12.97 6.10
C LEU A 245 2.00 -13.40 4.66
N GLY A 246 2.94 -13.01 3.82
CA GLY A 246 3.04 -13.37 2.43
C GLY A 246 4.32 -14.16 2.15
N PHE A 247 4.21 -15.18 1.31
CA PHE A 247 5.36 -15.88 0.75
C PHE A 247 5.21 -15.94 -0.76
N SER A 248 6.26 -15.58 -1.50
CA SER A 248 6.27 -15.64 -2.96
C SER A 248 7.52 -16.33 -3.48
N TYR A 249 7.35 -17.11 -4.59
CA TYR A 249 8.43 -17.79 -5.30
C TYR A 249 8.22 -17.67 -6.81
N PRO A 250 9.22 -17.26 -7.63
CA PRO A 250 9.05 -17.10 -9.06
C PRO A 250 8.79 -18.44 -9.75
N VAL A 251 7.75 -18.49 -10.56
CA VAL A 251 7.42 -19.62 -11.44
C VAL A 251 7.86 -19.33 -12.87
N THR A 252 7.71 -18.08 -13.27
CA THR A 252 8.18 -17.54 -14.56
C THR A 252 8.86 -16.18 -14.34
N LYS A 253 9.32 -15.54 -15.40
CA LYS A 253 9.87 -14.17 -15.34
C LYS A 253 8.86 -13.12 -14.89
N HIS A 254 7.55 -13.38 -15.00
CA HIS A 254 6.47 -12.42 -14.77
C HIS A 254 5.41 -12.91 -13.78
N VAL A 255 5.51 -14.14 -13.32
CA VAL A 255 4.52 -14.76 -12.42
C VAL A 255 5.22 -15.46 -11.28
N ARG A 256 4.78 -15.15 -10.06
CA ARG A 256 5.23 -15.81 -8.84
C ARG A 256 4.09 -16.64 -8.25
N LEU A 257 4.39 -17.79 -7.70
CA LEU A 257 3.50 -18.47 -6.75
C LEU A 257 3.38 -17.56 -5.53
N TYR A 258 2.16 -17.42 -5.00
CA TYR A 258 1.91 -16.60 -3.83
C TYR A 258 1.02 -17.32 -2.83
N THR A 259 1.42 -17.27 -1.56
CA THR A 259 0.60 -17.70 -0.43
C THR A 259 0.44 -16.55 0.55
N GLN A 260 -0.73 -16.44 1.14
CA GLN A 260 -1.08 -15.39 2.09
C GLN A 260 -1.79 -15.99 3.30
N LEU A 261 -1.37 -15.59 4.50
CA LEU A 261 -2.08 -15.85 5.75
C LEU A 261 -2.40 -14.48 6.36
N TYR A 262 -3.68 -14.19 6.53
CA TYR A 262 -4.17 -13.04 7.28
C TYR A 262 -4.73 -13.47 8.62
N SER A 263 -4.52 -12.67 9.70
CA SER A 263 -5.18 -12.88 10.98
C SER A 263 -5.40 -11.55 11.68
N GLY A 264 -6.59 -11.39 12.28
CA GLY A 264 -6.97 -10.21 13.03
C GLY A 264 -8.12 -9.40 12.40
N TYR A 265 -8.14 -8.09 12.70
CA TYR A 265 -9.15 -7.12 12.29
C TYR A 265 -8.73 -6.36 11.04
N GLY A 266 -9.70 -5.97 10.20
CA GLY A 266 -9.45 -5.04 9.10
C GLY A 266 -8.89 -5.67 7.84
N GLU A 267 -9.23 -6.93 7.55
CA GLU A 267 -8.88 -7.54 6.26
C GLU A 267 -9.55 -6.80 5.10
N SER A 268 -10.79 -6.38 5.30
CA SER A 268 -11.55 -5.53 4.38
C SER A 268 -12.29 -4.42 5.13
N LEU A 269 -12.83 -3.43 4.42
CA LEU A 269 -13.56 -2.34 5.06
C LEU A 269 -14.85 -2.81 5.74
N ILE A 270 -15.60 -3.74 5.14
CA ILE A 270 -16.81 -4.26 5.75
C ILE A 270 -16.50 -5.12 6.99
N ASP A 271 -15.29 -5.67 7.07
CA ASP A 271 -14.79 -6.49 8.17
C ASP A 271 -13.82 -5.71 9.09
N TYR A 272 -13.83 -4.36 9.07
CA TYR A 272 -12.83 -3.58 9.81
C TYR A 272 -12.82 -3.90 11.32
N ASN A 273 -13.95 -4.27 11.88
CA ASN A 273 -14.18 -4.61 13.28
C ASN A 273 -14.43 -6.12 13.53
N PHE A 274 -14.15 -6.96 12.55
CA PHE A 274 -14.33 -8.41 12.63
C PHE A 274 -12.98 -9.12 12.64
N ASN A 275 -12.77 -10.01 13.62
CA ASN A 275 -11.57 -10.83 13.74
C ASN A 275 -11.74 -12.12 12.96
N GLN A 276 -10.84 -12.39 12.03
CA GLN A 276 -10.85 -13.60 11.22
C GLN A 276 -9.44 -14.05 10.88
N THR A 277 -9.31 -15.32 10.53
CA THR A 277 -8.09 -15.88 9.96
C THR A 277 -8.39 -16.42 8.57
N ARG A 278 -7.64 -15.97 7.58
CA ARG A 278 -7.81 -16.34 6.18
C ARG A 278 -6.49 -16.83 5.59
N PHE A 279 -6.54 -17.99 4.95
CA PHE A 279 -5.41 -18.52 4.20
C PHE A 279 -5.73 -18.51 2.70
N GLY A 280 -4.74 -18.18 1.87
CA GLY A 280 -4.89 -18.12 0.42
C GLY A 280 -3.66 -18.61 -0.33
N VAL A 281 -3.91 -19.15 -1.52
CA VAL A 281 -2.87 -19.62 -2.47
C VAL A 281 -3.25 -19.21 -3.87
N GLY A 282 -2.28 -18.78 -4.66
CA GLY A 282 -2.48 -18.41 -6.06
C GLY A 282 -1.25 -17.80 -6.69
N VAL A 283 -1.43 -16.74 -7.45
CA VAL A 283 -0.36 -16.12 -8.22
C VAL A 283 -0.25 -14.62 -7.92
N MET A 284 0.97 -14.12 -8.06
CA MET A 284 1.33 -12.71 -7.95
C MET A 284 2.06 -12.28 -9.22
N LEU A 285 1.74 -11.10 -9.73
CA LEU A 285 2.34 -10.56 -10.96
C LEU A 285 3.56 -9.68 -10.69
N ASN A 286 3.62 -9.05 -9.52
CA ASN A 286 4.75 -8.24 -9.08
C ASN A 286 4.92 -8.38 -7.58
N ASP A 287 6.14 -8.35 -7.14
CA ASP A 287 6.51 -8.14 -5.73
C ASP A 287 7.05 -6.72 -5.56
N LEU A 288 7.07 -6.21 -4.34
CA LEU A 288 7.59 -4.87 -4.02
C LEU A 288 9.12 -4.86 -3.85
N PHE A 289 9.78 -5.99 -4.05
CA PHE A 289 11.24 -6.14 -3.98
C PHE A 289 11.91 -6.10 -5.34
#